data_1d968d66576fb75fa0e44d229a7d3818
#
_entry.id   1d968d66576fb75fa0e44d229a7d3818
#
_cell.length_a   1.000
_cell.length_b   1.000
_cell.length_c   1.000
_cell.angle_alpha   90.00
_cell.angle_beta   90.00
_cell.angle_gamma   90.00
#
_symmetry.space_group_name_H-M   'P 1'
#
loop_
_entity.id
_entity.type
_entity.pdbx_description
1 polymer ?
#
loop_
_entity_poly.entity_id
_entity_poly.type
_entity_poly.pdbx_seq_one_letter_code
_entity_poly.pdbx_strand_id
1 'polypeptide(L)'
;MAVKRKDPKNHALNDGETYRKSDGRYMYRYYSEDKKRHAVYAADLNELREKEAKIQEDLRKGIRVGEDQITLNQVYQLWKRDKRNLKQTTYGNYVYMYEHFIEPEFGCRKLKKIKKSDIRHLYNGLLDAKKMKVNTLDNIHTVLHQVFNIAIDDGYISVNPTDRIMAECKRAHNIDIPKCHALTIPQQAAFIQYISATEKYQHWLPLFTFFLGTGCRVSEVVGLRWQDVNMDKGYIEINHNMVYYQREKNQCYFSITTPKTKAGNRMIPMLSEVKDALINERKYQFKQGIRCNATIDGYSDFIFLNRYGMPHNPQTINRTIKRITLNYNEIELERAEKEKREPVLLPNFSCHNLRHTFCTRYCENELNLKVIQEIMGHKDIVTTMEIYAEATSEAKVKSFGNLEGKIRIS
;
A
#
# COMPACT_ATOMS: atom_id res chain seq x y z
N MET A 1 16.99 59.11 27.78
CA MET A 1 17.47 58.23 26.69
C MET A 1 18.43 57.21 27.32
N ALA A 2 18.13 55.90 27.21
CA ALA A 2 19.01 54.86 27.74
C ALA A 2 20.32 54.86 26.96
N VAL A 3 21.48 54.92 27.64
CA VAL A 3 22.81 54.90 27.02
C VAL A 3 22.96 53.51 26.36
N LYS A 4 23.04 53.46 25.01
CA LYS A 4 23.29 52.22 24.26
C LYS A 4 24.64 51.64 24.69
N ARG A 5 24.66 50.39 25.11
CA ARG A 5 25.91 49.65 25.42
C ARG A 5 26.80 49.58 24.18
N LYS A 6 28.08 49.78 24.39
CA LYS A 6 29.08 49.77 23.30
C LYS A 6 30.12 48.67 23.53
N ASP A 7 30.67 48.15 22.48
CA ASP A 7 31.78 47.22 22.49
C ASP A 7 33.13 47.97 22.63
N PRO A 8 34.28 47.30 22.78
CA PRO A 8 35.59 47.93 22.86
C PRO A 8 36.01 48.69 21.57
N LYS A 9 35.33 48.43 20.45
CA LYS A 9 35.53 49.11 19.18
C LYS A 9 34.53 50.25 18.95
N ASN A 10 33.80 50.64 19.99
CA ASN A 10 32.81 51.71 20.02
C ASN A 10 31.54 51.48 19.17
N HIS A 11 31.25 50.24 18.75
CA HIS A 11 29.99 49.87 18.05
C HIS A 11 28.85 49.76 19.06
N ALA A 12 27.68 50.29 18.71
CA ALA A 12 26.47 50.16 19.51
C ALA A 12 25.97 48.71 19.50
N LEU A 13 25.67 48.16 20.69
CA LEU A 13 25.09 46.83 20.85
C LEU A 13 23.57 46.94 20.99
N ASN A 14 22.84 46.06 20.31
CA ASN A 14 21.40 45.94 20.38
C ASN A 14 20.96 45.21 21.67
N ASP A 15 19.65 45.20 21.95
CA ASP A 15 19.09 44.45 23.07
C ASP A 15 19.35 42.94 22.88
N GLY A 16 19.85 42.29 23.92
CA GLY A 16 20.27 40.88 23.86
C GLY A 16 21.73 40.67 23.48
N GLU A 17 22.36 41.63 22.79
CA GLU A 17 23.78 41.55 22.39
C GLU A 17 24.70 41.92 23.61
N THR A 18 25.80 41.21 23.74
CA THR A 18 26.81 41.48 24.80
C THR A 18 28.19 41.09 24.27
N TYR A 19 29.18 41.95 24.53
CA TYR A 19 30.61 41.60 24.28
C TYR A 19 31.20 40.97 25.54
N ARG A 20 31.77 39.79 25.44
CA ARG A 20 32.45 39.08 26.54
C ARG A 20 33.93 39.40 26.55
N LYS A 21 34.36 40.11 27.56
CA LYS A 21 35.77 40.49 27.74
C LYS A 21 36.68 39.27 28.01
N SER A 22 36.13 38.19 28.56
CA SER A 22 36.87 37.00 28.96
C SER A 22 37.46 36.20 27.78
N ASP A 23 36.76 36.17 26.65
CA ASP A 23 37.10 35.37 25.47
C ASP A 23 37.06 36.15 24.13
N GLY A 24 36.81 37.48 24.21
CA GLY A 24 36.76 38.35 23.03
C GLY A 24 35.60 38.13 22.09
N ARG A 25 34.55 37.40 22.49
CA ARG A 25 33.43 37.02 21.63
C ARG A 25 32.20 37.86 21.89
N TYR A 26 31.41 38.04 20.85
CA TYR A 26 30.08 38.61 20.95
C TYR A 26 29.10 37.48 21.26
N MET A 27 28.03 37.80 22.07
CA MET A 27 27.00 36.87 22.49
C MET A 27 25.64 37.56 22.33
N TYR A 28 24.71 36.85 21.73
CA TYR A 28 23.28 37.21 21.66
C TYR A 28 22.46 36.23 22.51
N ARG A 29 21.60 36.75 23.38
CA ARG A 29 20.71 35.98 24.24
C ARG A 29 19.29 36.13 23.80
N TYR A 30 18.57 35.00 23.70
CA TYR A 30 17.15 34.93 23.36
C TYR A 30 16.44 33.85 24.16
N TYR A 31 15.10 33.89 24.13
CA TYR A 31 14.25 32.89 24.77
C TYR A 31 13.52 32.10 23.70
N SER A 32 13.44 30.79 23.89
CA SER A 32 12.55 29.91 23.09
C SER A 32 11.10 30.03 23.56
N GLU A 33 10.15 29.48 22.85
CA GLU A 33 8.71 29.51 23.20
C GLU A 33 8.43 28.93 24.59
N ASP A 34 9.15 27.90 24.99
CA ASP A 34 9.10 27.28 26.32
C ASP A 34 9.85 28.08 27.41
N LYS A 35 10.16 29.36 27.14
CA LYS A 35 10.84 30.31 28.03
C LYS A 35 12.25 29.89 28.50
N LYS A 36 12.87 28.92 27.82
CA LYS A 36 14.26 28.58 28.09
C LYS A 36 15.18 29.61 27.47
N ARG A 37 16.23 29.95 28.22
CA ARG A 37 17.24 30.92 27.80
C ARG A 37 18.33 30.26 26.99
N HIS A 38 18.56 30.75 25.77
CA HIS A 38 19.61 30.32 24.88
C HIS A 38 20.60 31.46 24.61
N ALA A 39 21.80 31.10 24.13
CA ALA A 39 22.78 32.07 23.72
C ALA A 39 23.56 31.54 22.48
N VAL A 40 23.83 32.44 21.56
CA VAL A 40 24.71 32.17 20.41
C VAL A 40 25.91 33.08 20.48
N TYR A 41 27.03 32.62 19.95
CA TYR A 41 28.31 33.29 20.01
C TYR A 41 28.86 33.49 18.62
N ALA A 42 29.58 34.59 18.42
CA ALA A 42 30.37 34.89 17.21
C ALA A 42 31.64 35.63 17.58
N ALA A 43 32.66 35.51 16.71
CA ALA A 43 33.91 36.24 16.87
C ALA A 43 33.78 37.70 16.42
N ASP A 44 32.84 37.94 15.47
CA ASP A 44 32.57 39.30 14.95
C ASP A 44 31.10 39.70 15.17
N LEU A 45 30.86 41.01 15.26
CA LEU A 45 29.53 41.56 15.48
C LEU A 45 28.60 41.38 14.30
N ASN A 46 29.11 41.43 13.08
CA ASN A 46 28.31 41.21 11.88
C ASN A 46 27.86 39.76 11.79
N GLU A 47 28.73 38.81 12.08
CA GLU A 47 28.38 37.38 12.16
C GLU A 47 27.34 37.12 13.23
N LEU A 48 27.43 37.81 14.38
CA LEU A 48 26.40 37.70 15.43
C LEU A 48 25.05 38.17 14.93
N ARG A 49 25.00 39.31 14.24
CA ARG A 49 23.75 39.91 13.73
C ARG A 49 23.13 39.08 12.61
N GLU A 50 23.91 38.41 11.77
CA GLU A 50 23.40 37.44 10.82
C GLU A 50 22.74 36.25 11.53
N LYS A 51 23.36 35.72 12.58
CA LYS A 51 22.80 34.67 13.43
C LYS A 51 21.52 35.15 14.16
N GLU A 52 21.52 36.36 14.67
CA GLU A 52 20.37 36.98 15.31
C GLU A 52 19.18 37.13 14.34
N ALA A 53 19.43 37.69 13.16
CA ALA A 53 18.40 37.84 12.12
C ALA A 53 17.76 36.52 11.73
N LYS A 54 18.55 35.47 11.60
CA LYS A 54 18.07 34.14 11.31
C LYS A 54 17.23 33.57 12.46
N ILE A 55 17.66 33.73 13.70
CA ILE A 55 16.91 33.31 14.90
C ILE A 55 15.57 34.03 14.98
N GLN A 56 15.56 35.33 14.75
CA GLN A 56 14.36 36.16 14.75
C GLN A 56 13.38 35.73 13.63
N GLU A 57 13.90 35.39 12.45
CA GLU A 57 13.11 34.89 11.36
C GLU A 57 12.51 33.53 11.68
N ASP A 58 13.31 32.60 12.25
CA ASP A 58 12.85 31.27 12.66
C ASP A 58 11.75 31.39 13.74
N LEU A 59 11.92 32.25 14.74
CA LEU A 59 10.88 32.51 15.76
C LEU A 59 9.60 33.09 15.14
N ARG A 60 9.70 34.01 14.20
CA ARG A 60 8.52 34.56 13.47
C ARG A 60 7.78 33.50 12.67
N LYS A 61 8.49 32.50 12.18
CA LYS A 61 7.91 31.35 11.46
C LYS A 61 7.40 30.25 12.38
N GLY A 62 7.44 30.44 13.70
CA GLY A 62 7.07 29.41 14.67
C GLY A 62 8.04 28.23 14.75
N ILE A 63 9.28 28.40 14.27
CA ILE A 63 10.29 27.35 14.31
C ILE A 63 10.96 27.34 15.67
N ARG A 64 11.02 26.18 16.30
CA ARG A 64 11.71 25.99 17.58
C ARG A 64 13.20 26.24 17.45
N VAL A 65 13.67 27.26 18.11
CA VAL A 65 15.07 27.63 18.11
C VAL A 65 15.74 27.03 19.33
N GLY A 66 16.94 26.47 19.17
CA GLY A 66 17.69 25.81 20.24
C GLY A 66 17.53 24.27 20.30
N GLU A 67 16.63 23.69 19.54
CA GLU A 67 16.45 22.24 19.40
C GLU A 67 17.13 21.65 18.14
N ASP A 68 18.29 22.20 17.76
CA ASP A 68 19.04 21.77 16.55
C ASP A 68 19.59 20.34 16.63
N GLN A 69 19.44 19.70 17.79
CA GLN A 69 19.97 18.35 18.05
C GLN A 69 18.95 17.26 17.79
N ILE A 70 17.66 17.62 17.57
CA ILE A 70 16.62 16.62 17.34
C ILE A 70 16.92 15.75 16.12
N THR A 71 16.77 14.44 16.28
CA THR A 71 17.02 13.45 15.24
C THR A 71 15.72 13.03 14.58
N LEU A 72 15.83 12.45 13.37
CA LEU A 72 14.67 11.90 12.66
C LEU A 72 13.97 10.80 13.49
N ASN A 73 14.74 9.95 14.21
CA ASN A 73 14.16 8.91 15.08
C ASN A 73 13.32 9.51 16.22
N GLN A 74 13.71 10.63 16.80
CA GLN A 74 12.92 11.26 17.86
C GLN A 74 11.55 11.72 17.32
N VAL A 75 11.51 12.31 16.14
CA VAL A 75 10.24 12.68 15.48
C VAL A 75 9.44 11.45 15.05
N TYR A 76 10.10 10.39 14.59
CA TYR A 76 9.44 9.12 14.31
C TYR A 76 8.76 8.52 15.55
N GLN A 77 9.34 8.66 16.75
CA GLN A 77 8.67 8.22 17.98
C GLN A 77 7.41 9.05 18.27
N LEU A 78 7.38 10.34 17.94
CA LEU A 78 6.16 11.15 17.99
C LEU A 78 5.12 10.61 17.01
N TRP A 79 5.52 10.38 15.77
CA TRP A 79 4.67 9.77 14.73
C TRP A 79 4.07 8.42 15.20
N LYS A 80 4.87 7.54 15.83
CA LYS A 80 4.38 6.25 16.37
C LYS A 80 3.29 6.44 17.43
N ARG A 81 3.37 7.46 18.26
CA ARG A 81 2.35 7.76 19.29
C ARG A 81 1.06 8.26 18.66
N ASP A 82 1.15 9.16 17.69
CA ASP A 82 -0.01 9.78 17.05
C ASP A 82 -0.78 8.82 16.15
N LYS A 83 -0.08 7.91 15.51
CA LYS A 83 -0.67 6.96 14.52
C LYS A 83 -1.13 5.63 15.13
N ARG A 84 -1.26 5.52 16.46
CA ARG A 84 -1.76 4.30 17.13
C ARG A 84 -3.16 3.87 16.66
N ASN A 85 -3.98 4.80 16.19
CA ASN A 85 -5.34 4.54 15.69
C ASN A 85 -5.40 3.99 14.27
N LEU A 86 -4.27 3.85 13.58
CA LEU A 86 -4.24 3.19 12.28
C LEU A 86 -4.58 1.70 12.41
N LYS A 87 -5.19 1.13 11.37
CA LYS A 87 -5.36 -0.33 11.33
C LYS A 87 -4.00 -1.01 11.50
N GLN A 88 -3.96 -2.04 12.33
CA GLN A 88 -2.72 -2.75 12.72
C GLN A 88 -1.85 -3.15 11.51
N THR A 89 -2.47 -3.63 10.42
CA THR A 89 -1.76 -4.00 9.19
C THR A 89 -1.10 -2.80 8.50
N THR A 90 -1.74 -1.64 8.49
CA THR A 90 -1.17 -0.41 7.92
C THR A 90 -0.06 0.13 8.80
N TYR A 91 -0.31 0.17 10.11
CA TYR A 91 0.67 0.60 11.09
C TYR A 91 1.93 -0.28 11.03
N GLY A 92 1.76 -1.61 11.08
CA GLY A 92 2.88 -2.55 11.00
C GLY A 92 3.69 -2.42 9.71
N ASN A 93 3.01 -2.19 8.57
CA ASN A 93 3.71 -1.95 7.30
C ASN A 93 4.53 -0.65 7.34
N TYR A 94 3.99 0.44 7.87
CA TYR A 94 4.71 1.72 7.98
C TYR A 94 5.89 1.63 8.94
N VAL A 95 5.71 0.94 10.09
CA VAL A 95 6.80 0.68 11.03
C VAL A 95 7.90 -0.11 10.35
N TYR A 96 7.56 -1.19 9.64
CA TYR A 96 8.54 -1.98 8.89
C TYR A 96 9.28 -1.15 7.84
N MET A 97 8.56 -0.30 7.07
CA MET A 97 9.18 0.55 6.04
C MET A 97 10.18 1.53 6.66
N TYR A 98 9.84 2.14 7.78
CA TYR A 98 10.73 3.08 8.46
C TYR A 98 11.95 2.36 9.07
N GLU A 99 11.71 1.37 9.92
CA GLU A 99 12.76 0.71 10.70
C GLU A 99 13.73 -0.09 9.82
N HIS A 100 13.26 -0.62 8.69
CA HIS A 100 14.12 -1.41 7.79
C HIS A 100 14.85 -0.59 6.73
N PHE A 101 14.25 0.48 6.22
CA PHE A 101 14.79 1.23 5.08
C PHE A 101 15.27 2.65 5.41
N ILE A 102 14.73 3.28 6.45
CA ILE A 102 15.02 4.69 6.77
C ILE A 102 15.92 4.80 8.00
N GLU A 103 15.56 4.11 9.07
CA GLU A 103 16.26 4.21 10.36
C GLU A 103 17.76 3.92 10.28
N PRO A 104 18.25 2.88 9.57
CA PRO A 104 19.67 2.54 9.57
C PRO A 104 20.55 3.66 9.03
N GLU A 105 20.08 4.45 8.08
CA GLU A 105 20.86 5.46 7.39
C GLU A 105 20.54 6.88 7.88
N PHE A 106 19.26 7.15 8.15
CA PHE A 106 18.76 8.49 8.43
C PHE A 106 18.32 8.69 9.89
N GLY A 107 18.01 7.63 10.62
CA GLY A 107 17.40 7.74 11.94
C GLY A 107 18.16 8.61 12.94
N CYS A 108 19.47 8.49 12.98
CA CYS A 108 20.34 9.28 13.88
C CYS A 108 20.74 10.64 13.33
N ARG A 109 20.38 10.98 12.07
CA ARG A 109 20.70 12.28 11.50
C ARG A 109 19.88 13.38 12.13
N LYS A 110 20.53 14.51 12.38
CA LYS A 110 19.84 15.72 12.86
C LYS A 110 18.88 16.22 11.80
N LEU A 111 17.65 16.49 12.19
CA LEU A 111 16.54 16.79 11.28
C LEU A 111 16.86 17.99 10.36
N LYS A 112 17.39 19.10 10.91
CA LYS A 112 17.77 20.31 10.16
C LYS A 112 18.93 20.09 9.17
N LYS A 113 19.66 18.97 9.27
CA LYS A 113 20.76 18.63 8.33
C LYS A 113 20.32 17.76 7.17
N ILE A 114 19.10 17.22 7.21
CA ILE A 114 18.58 16.38 6.12
C ILE A 114 18.07 17.28 5.00
N LYS A 115 18.68 17.16 3.82
CA LYS A 115 18.34 17.96 2.63
C LYS A 115 17.55 17.11 1.62
N LYS A 116 16.88 17.77 0.67
CA LYS A 116 16.24 17.11 -0.47
C LYS A 116 17.19 16.21 -1.26
N SER A 117 18.47 16.63 -1.41
CA SER A 117 19.50 15.83 -2.07
C SER A 117 19.74 14.49 -1.37
N ASP A 118 19.75 14.48 -0.02
CA ASP A 118 19.97 13.25 0.74
C ASP A 118 18.82 12.26 0.53
N ILE A 119 17.56 12.75 0.51
CA ILE A 119 16.39 11.92 0.23
C ILE A 119 16.42 11.38 -1.20
N ARG A 120 16.84 12.21 -2.17
CA ARG A 120 17.00 11.78 -3.57
C ARG A 120 18.04 10.67 -3.69
N HIS A 121 19.18 10.81 -3.02
CA HIS A 121 20.20 9.77 -2.97
C HIS A 121 19.70 8.47 -2.34
N LEU A 122 18.97 8.55 -1.23
CA LEU A 122 18.34 7.38 -0.61
C LEU A 122 17.41 6.67 -1.60
N TYR A 123 16.53 7.40 -2.27
CA TYR A 123 15.54 6.79 -3.19
C TYR A 123 16.20 6.17 -4.41
N ASN A 124 17.15 6.84 -5.02
CA ASN A 124 17.92 6.28 -6.14
C ASN A 124 18.71 5.04 -5.70
N GLY A 125 19.36 5.07 -4.53
CA GLY A 125 20.04 3.89 -4.00
C GLY A 125 19.12 2.70 -3.75
N LEU A 126 17.88 2.93 -3.30
CA LEU A 126 16.89 1.87 -3.12
C LEU A 126 16.39 1.29 -4.45
N LEU A 127 16.22 2.14 -5.48
CA LEU A 127 15.80 1.71 -6.81
C LEU A 127 16.93 0.97 -7.55
N ASP A 128 18.12 1.57 -7.61
CA ASP A 128 19.22 1.09 -8.44
C ASP A 128 19.95 -0.09 -7.78
N ALA A 129 20.44 0.10 -6.55
CA ALA A 129 21.24 -0.90 -5.87
C ALA A 129 20.40 -2.08 -5.33
N LYS A 130 19.20 -1.81 -4.79
CA LYS A 130 18.33 -2.86 -4.24
C LYS A 130 17.27 -3.34 -5.23
N LYS A 131 17.22 -2.81 -6.45
CA LYS A 131 16.20 -3.13 -7.48
C LYS A 131 14.77 -3.09 -6.92
N MET A 132 14.50 -2.12 -6.04
CA MET A 132 13.23 -2.02 -5.34
C MET A 132 12.11 -1.63 -6.30
N LYS A 133 10.94 -2.22 -6.13
CA LYS A 133 9.75 -1.79 -6.88
C LYS A 133 9.29 -0.42 -6.41
N VAL A 134 8.89 0.43 -7.34
CA VAL A 134 8.41 1.79 -7.07
C VAL A 134 7.26 1.86 -6.09
N ASN A 135 6.32 0.93 -6.14
CA ASN A 135 5.23 0.85 -5.17
C ASN A 135 5.73 0.63 -3.73
N THR A 136 6.85 -0.08 -3.55
CA THR A 136 7.50 -0.23 -2.24
C THR A 136 8.15 1.08 -1.82
N LEU A 137 8.84 1.75 -2.74
CA LEU A 137 9.41 3.08 -2.50
C LEU A 137 8.32 4.11 -2.16
N ASP A 138 7.16 4.05 -2.80
CA ASP A 138 6.01 4.93 -2.52
C ASP A 138 5.51 4.75 -1.06
N ASN A 139 5.50 3.52 -0.55
CA ASN A 139 5.18 3.26 0.86
C ASN A 139 6.25 3.82 1.81
N ILE A 140 7.54 3.69 1.46
CA ILE A 140 8.64 4.29 2.23
C ILE A 140 8.51 5.80 2.23
N HIS A 141 8.26 6.41 1.06
CA HIS A 141 8.02 7.84 0.93
C HIS A 141 6.84 8.29 1.78
N THR A 142 5.74 7.55 1.76
CA THR A 142 4.51 7.89 2.51
C THR A 142 4.79 8.02 4.01
N VAL A 143 5.52 7.08 4.61
CA VAL A 143 5.82 7.17 6.05
C VAL A 143 6.84 8.27 6.34
N LEU A 144 7.88 8.40 5.53
CA LEU A 144 8.91 9.43 5.69
C LEU A 144 8.32 10.84 5.56
N HIS A 145 7.45 11.04 4.56
CA HIS A 145 6.73 12.30 4.35
C HIS A 145 5.86 12.67 5.55
N GLN A 146 5.13 11.70 6.14
CA GLN A 146 4.33 11.94 7.33
C GLN A 146 5.19 12.30 8.55
N VAL A 147 6.35 11.67 8.74
CA VAL A 147 7.28 11.99 9.84
C VAL A 147 7.80 13.43 9.70
N PHE A 148 8.17 13.84 8.48
CA PHE A 148 8.58 15.24 8.25
C PHE A 148 7.45 16.25 8.38
N ASN A 149 6.19 15.87 8.07
CA ASN A 149 5.05 16.75 8.31
C ASN A 149 4.84 17.01 9.82
N ILE A 150 4.97 15.99 10.68
CA ILE A 150 4.97 16.21 12.13
C ILE A 150 6.10 17.16 12.56
N ALA A 151 7.27 17.02 11.92
CA ALA A 151 8.38 17.92 12.20
C ALA A 151 8.09 19.38 11.82
N ILE A 152 7.26 19.61 10.80
CA ILE A 152 6.77 20.95 10.44
C ILE A 152 5.70 21.41 11.40
N ASP A 153 4.69 20.58 11.66
CA ASP A 153 3.57 20.90 12.54
C ASP A 153 4.05 21.24 13.96
N ASP A 154 5.09 20.55 14.44
CA ASP A 154 5.75 20.81 15.73
C ASP A 154 6.82 21.92 15.68
N GLY A 155 7.05 22.56 14.52
CA GLY A 155 7.97 23.69 14.37
C GLY A 155 9.46 23.33 14.42
N TYR A 156 9.85 22.08 14.16
CA TYR A 156 11.28 21.71 14.11
C TYR A 156 11.96 22.11 12.80
N ILE A 157 11.21 22.12 11.70
CA ILE A 157 11.65 22.55 10.36
C ILE A 157 10.54 23.32 9.64
N SER A 158 10.90 24.13 8.66
CA SER A 158 9.95 24.95 7.88
C SER A 158 9.50 24.31 6.56
N VAL A 159 10.22 23.30 6.05
CA VAL A 159 9.98 22.71 4.73
C VAL A 159 10.20 21.22 4.81
N ASN A 160 9.29 20.46 4.20
CA ASN A 160 9.43 19.02 4.10
C ASN A 160 10.46 18.65 3.01
N PRO A 161 11.60 18.01 3.38
CA PRO A 161 12.62 17.65 2.40
C PRO A 161 12.18 16.55 1.42
N THR A 162 11.06 15.88 1.67
CA THR A 162 10.52 14.84 0.77
C THR A 162 9.60 15.39 -0.32
N ASP A 163 9.19 16.67 -0.24
CA ASP A 163 8.23 17.26 -1.17
C ASP A 163 8.67 17.15 -2.61
N ARG A 164 7.79 16.62 -3.47
CA ARG A 164 7.94 16.43 -4.91
C ARG A 164 8.99 15.41 -5.35
N ILE A 165 9.84 14.89 -4.44
CA ILE A 165 10.94 13.97 -4.81
C ILE A 165 10.39 12.67 -5.41
N MET A 166 9.31 12.12 -4.85
CA MET A 166 8.71 10.90 -5.40
C MET A 166 8.19 11.08 -6.84
N ALA A 167 7.60 12.23 -7.13
CA ALA A 167 7.16 12.57 -8.48
C ALA A 167 8.34 12.75 -9.45
N GLU A 168 9.46 13.32 -8.99
CA GLU A 168 10.69 13.42 -9.76
C GLU A 168 11.28 12.03 -10.05
N CYS A 169 11.35 11.15 -9.04
CA CYS A 169 11.83 9.77 -9.19
C CYS A 169 10.98 8.96 -10.17
N LYS A 170 9.65 9.05 -10.08
CA LYS A 170 8.74 8.34 -11.01
C LYS A 170 8.96 8.78 -12.45
N ARG A 171 9.17 10.08 -12.70
CA ARG A 171 9.46 10.61 -14.04
C ARG A 171 10.83 10.18 -14.56
N ALA A 172 11.86 10.26 -13.72
CA ALA A 172 13.24 9.94 -14.11
C ALA A 172 13.41 8.48 -14.55
N HIS A 173 12.63 7.56 -13.98
CA HIS A 173 12.74 6.13 -14.26
C HIS A 173 11.69 5.63 -15.28
N ASN A 174 10.91 6.51 -15.93
CA ASN A 174 9.85 6.16 -16.89
C ASN A 174 8.97 4.98 -16.43
N ILE A 175 8.51 5.06 -15.17
CA ILE A 175 7.87 3.92 -14.54
C ILE A 175 6.40 3.90 -14.90
N ASP A 176 6.05 3.01 -15.80
CA ASP A 176 4.68 2.58 -15.98
C ASP A 176 4.29 1.70 -14.78
N ILE A 177 3.24 2.12 -14.07
CA ILE A 177 2.65 1.30 -13.00
C ILE A 177 2.03 0.09 -13.69
N PRO A 178 2.49 -1.15 -13.43
CA PRO A 178 1.90 -2.33 -14.04
C PRO A 178 0.40 -2.38 -13.72
N LYS A 179 -0.43 -2.24 -14.75
CA LYS A 179 -1.87 -2.43 -14.58
C LYS A 179 -2.17 -3.89 -14.24
N CYS A 180 -3.15 -4.10 -13.39
CA CYS A 180 -3.66 -5.43 -13.11
C CYS A 180 -4.58 -5.83 -14.27
N HIS A 181 -4.17 -6.76 -15.11
CA HIS A 181 -4.98 -7.22 -16.25
C HIS A 181 -5.83 -8.41 -15.87
N ALA A 182 -7.03 -8.47 -16.47
CA ALA A 182 -7.90 -9.63 -16.46
C ALA A 182 -7.29 -10.77 -17.31
N LEU A 183 -7.58 -11.99 -16.95
CA LEU A 183 -7.33 -13.12 -17.85
C LEU A 183 -8.25 -13.01 -19.07
N THR A 184 -7.73 -13.30 -20.25
CA THR A 184 -8.56 -13.45 -21.44
C THR A 184 -9.50 -14.64 -21.29
N ILE A 185 -10.55 -14.73 -22.10
CA ILE A 185 -11.49 -15.87 -22.07
C ILE A 185 -10.76 -17.21 -22.31
N PRO A 186 -9.85 -17.33 -23.31
CA PRO A 186 -9.08 -18.57 -23.49
C PRO A 186 -8.17 -18.89 -22.29
N GLN A 187 -7.52 -17.89 -21.70
CA GLN A 187 -6.66 -18.09 -20.53
C GLN A 187 -7.46 -18.54 -19.29
N GLN A 188 -8.61 -17.94 -19.03
CA GLN A 188 -9.50 -18.35 -17.95
C GLN A 188 -9.98 -19.79 -18.14
N ALA A 189 -10.41 -20.15 -19.35
CA ALA A 189 -10.83 -21.50 -19.69
C ALA A 189 -9.67 -22.51 -19.52
N ALA A 190 -8.51 -22.20 -20.04
CA ALA A 190 -7.31 -23.04 -19.93
C ALA A 190 -6.92 -23.28 -18.45
N PHE A 191 -6.95 -22.24 -17.62
CA PHE A 191 -6.66 -22.35 -16.17
C PHE A 191 -7.62 -23.31 -15.47
N ILE A 192 -8.92 -23.16 -15.67
CA ILE A 192 -9.94 -24.00 -15.03
C ILE A 192 -9.90 -25.43 -15.56
N GLN A 193 -9.76 -25.62 -16.89
CA GLN A 193 -9.66 -26.96 -17.51
C GLN A 193 -8.43 -27.70 -17.01
N TYR A 194 -7.28 -27.03 -16.92
CA TYR A 194 -6.06 -27.67 -16.44
C TYR A 194 -6.17 -28.11 -14.97
N ILE A 195 -6.76 -27.28 -14.10
CA ILE A 195 -7.01 -27.65 -12.70
C ILE A 195 -7.98 -28.83 -12.61
N SER A 196 -9.05 -28.81 -13.39
CA SER A 196 -10.04 -29.88 -13.41
C SER A 196 -9.47 -31.21 -13.90
N ALA A 197 -8.58 -31.18 -14.91
CA ALA A 197 -7.99 -32.37 -15.50
C ALA A 197 -6.81 -32.95 -14.69
N THR A 198 -6.21 -32.15 -13.81
CA THR A 198 -4.99 -32.56 -13.07
C THR A 198 -5.34 -32.96 -11.65
N GLU A 199 -5.28 -34.26 -11.31
CA GLU A 199 -5.65 -34.80 -10.00
C GLU A 199 -5.01 -34.05 -8.83
N LYS A 200 -3.73 -33.71 -8.96
CA LYS A 200 -2.96 -32.93 -7.98
C LYS A 200 -3.59 -31.58 -7.65
N TYR A 201 -4.35 -31.00 -8.59
CA TYR A 201 -4.90 -29.64 -8.46
C TYR A 201 -6.41 -29.60 -8.33
N GLN A 202 -7.12 -30.70 -8.56
CA GLN A 202 -8.60 -30.74 -8.52
C GLN A 202 -9.20 -30.18 -7.24
N HIS A 203 -8.56 -30.39 -6.11
CA HIS A 203 -9.03 -29.86 -4.82
C HIS A 203 -8.98 -28.32 -4.70
N TRP A 204 -8.28 -27.62 -5.62
CA TRP A 204 -8.28 -26.17 -5.73
C TRP A 204 -9.42 -25.63 -6.60
N LEU A 205 -10.08 -26.49 -7.38
CA LEU A 205 -11.10 -26.06 -8.33
C LEU A 205 -12.26 -25.29 -7.66
N PRO A 206 -12.83 -25.74 -6.54
CA PRO A 206 -13.90 -25.01 -5.86
C PRO A 206 -13.47 -23.59 -5.45
N LEU A 207 -12.28 -23.45 -4.90
CA LEU A 207 -11.73 -22.15 -4.48
C LEU A 207 -11.57 -21.18 -5.66
N PHE A 208 -10.98 -21.64 -6.78
CA PHE A 208 -10.78 -20.75 -7.92
C PHE A 208 -12.06 -20.46 -8.69
N THR A 209 -13.00 -21.42 -8.75
CA THR A 209 -14.36 -21.16 -9.26
C THR A 209 -15.06 -20.09 -8.41
N PHE A 210 -14.91 -20.17 -7.10
CA PHE A 210 -15.48 -19.16 -6.19
C PHE A 210 -14.89 -17.76 -6.48
N PHE A 211 -13.57 -17.62 -6.66
CA PHE A 211 -12.96 -16.34 -7.01
C PHE A 211 -13.51 -15.79 -8.33
N LEU A 212 -13.58 -16.62 -9.35
CA LEU A 212 -14.02 -16.24 -10.70
C LEU A 212 -15.54 -15.99 -10.80
N GLY A 213 -16.33 -16.54 -9.87
CA GLY A 213 -17.79 -16.37 -9.87
C GLY A 213 -18.32 -15.34 -8.88
N THR A 214 -17.44 -14.77 -8.02
CA THR A 214 -17.87 -13.79 -6.99
C THR A 214 -17.06 -12.49 -7.01
N GLY A 215 -15.85 -12.52 -7.55
CA GLY A 215 -14.93 -11.40 -7.51
C GLY A 215 -14.52 -10.98 -6.10
N CYS A 216 -14.66 -11.81 -5.09
CA CYS A 216 -14.27 -11.52 -3.71
C CYS A 216 -12.77 -11.26 -3.58
N ARG A 217 -12.38 -10.43 -2.60
CA ARG A 217 -10.97 -10.25 -2.24
C ARG A 217 -10.44 -11.50 -1.55
N VAL A 218 -9.15 -11.78 -1.70
CA VAL A 218 -8.54 -12.95 -1.07
C VAL A 218 -8.79 -13.01 0.45
N SER A 219 -8.75 -11.86 1.13
CA SER A 219 -9.04 -11.76 2.56
C SER A 219 -10.50 -12.05 2.92
N GLU A 220 -11.44 -11.79 2.01
CA GLU A 220 -12.86 -12.11 2.15
C GLU A 220 -13.06 -13.63 1.96
N VAL A 221 -12.41 -14.21 0.94
CA VAL A 221 -12.52 -15.64 0.62
C VAL A 221 -11.93 -16.53 1.71
N VAL A 222 -10.72 -16.21 2.20
CA VAL A 222 -10.11 -17.04 3.26
C VAL A 222 -10.81 -16.91 4.61
N GLY A 223 -11.54 -15.82 4.83
CA GLY A 223 -12.34 -15.60 6.03
C GLY A 223 -13.77 -16.13 5.94
N LEU A 224 -14.23 -16.56 4.77
CA LEU A 224 -15.63 -16.97 4.54
C LEU A 224 -15.98 -18.22 5.36
N ARG A 225 -17.16 -18.20 5.98
CA ARG A 225 -17.68 -19.28 6.82
C ARG A 225 -18.95 -19.89 6.20
N TRP A 226 -19.26 -21.13 6.57
CA TRP A 226 -20.49 -21.76 6.09
C TRP A 226 -21.76 -21.00 6.51
N GLN A 227 -21.78 -20.36 7.65
CA GLN A 227 -22.91 -19.54 8.11
C GLN A 227 -23.10 -18.23 7.31
N ASP A 228 -22.08 -17.78 6.58
CA ASP A 228 -22.15 -16.59 5.72
C ASP A 228 -22.73 -16.91 4.33
N VAL A 229 -23.05 -18.19 4.07
CA VAL A 229 -23.58 -18.68 2.79
C VAL A 229 -24.99 -19.19 2.98
N ASN A 230 -25.95 -18.59 2.28
CA ASN A 230 -27.33 -19.08 2.25
C ASN A 230 -27.56 -19.85 0.94
N MET A 231 -27.47 -21.18 1.04
CA MET A 231 -27.63 -22.06 -0.12
C MET A 231 -29.09 -22.09 -0.67
N ASP A 232 -30.07 -21.87 0.19
CA ASP A 232 -31.48 -21.92 -0.19
C ASP A 232 -31.91 -20.66 -0.92
N LYS A 233 -31.52 -19.49 -0.38
CA LYS A 233 -31.80 -18.18 -0.98
C LYS A 233 -30.81 -17.76 -2.05
N GLY A 234 -29.71 -18.48 -2.22
CA GLY A 234 -28.72 -18.25 -3.27
C GLY A 234 -27.93 -16.95 -3.11
N TYR A 235 -27.46 -16.63 -1.90
CA TYR A 235 -26.57 -15.47 -1.70
C TYR A 235 -25.45 -15.76 -0.69
N ILE A 236 -24.40 -14.93 -0.78
CA ILE A 236 -23.23 -14.94 0.07
C ILE A 236 -23.13 -13.58 0.76
N GLU A 237 -22.93 -13.58 2.07
CA GLU A 237 -22.79 -12.38 2.86
C GLU A 237 -21.32 -12.11 3.16
N ILE A 238 -20.81 -10.97 2.70
CA ILE A 238 -19.44 -10.52 2.98
C ILE A 238 -19.54 -9.45 4.06
N ASN A 239 -19.12 -9.77 5.28
CA ASN A 239 -19.24 -8.91 6.46
C ASN A 239 -17.92 -8.77 7.25
N HIS A 240 -16.88 -9.55 6.90
CA HIS A 240 -15.57 -9.50 7.53
C HIS A 240 -14.45 -9.90 6.56
N ASN A 241 -13.22 -9.73 7.01
CA ASN A 241 -12.01 -10.12 6.29
C ASN A 241 -11.08 -10.86 7.23
N MET A 242 -10.41 -11.87 6.74
CA MET A 242 -9.30 -12.50 7.45
C MET A 242 -7.98 -12.00 6.88
N VAL A 243 -7.10 -11.52 7.75
CA VAL A 243 -5.77 -11.06 7.39
C VAL A 243 -4.71 -11.94 8.05
N TYR A 244 -3.59 -12.12 7.35
CA TYR A 244 -2.46 -12.89 7.86
C TYR A 244 -1.24 -11.97 7.86
N TYR A 245 -0.77 -11.57 9.04
CA TYR A 245 0.29 -10.59 9.18
C TYR A 245 1.17 -10.88 10.40
N GLN A 246 2.36 -10.31 10.39
CA GLN A 246 3.32 -10.44 11.46
C GLN A 246 2.95 -9.48 12.60
N ARG A 247 2.72 -10.00 13.81
CA ARG A 247 2.52 -9.22 15.05
C ARG A 247 3.82 -9.03 15.82
N GLU A 248 4.63 -10.08 15.88
CA GLU A 248 5.91 -10.12 16.59
C GLU A 248 7.02 -10.57 15.66
N LYS A 249 8.28 -10.34 16.03
CA LYS A 249 9.42 -10.81 15.23
C LYS A 249 9.25 -12.31 14.94
N ASN A 250 9.17 -12.64 13.64
CA ASN A 250 9.08 -13.98 13.08
C ASN A 250 7.79 -14.79 13.36
N GLN A 251 6.73 -14.15 13.89
CA GLN A 251 5.44 -14.82 14.08
C GLN A 251 4.32 -14.12 13.33
N CYS A 252 3.67 -14.87 12.42
CA CYS A 252 2.51 -14.40 11.67
C CYS A 252 1.24 -15.05 12.22
N TYR A 253 0.19 -14.26 12.34
CA TYR A 253 -1.09 -14.69 12.90
C TYR A 253 -2.22 -14.35 11.94
N PHE A 254 -3.25 -15.20 11.96
CA PHE A 254 -4.54 -14.81 11.40
C PHE A 254 -5.27 -13.86 12.34
N SER A 255 -5.98 -12.91 11.79
CA SER A 255 -6.87 -12.04 12.55
C SER A 255 -8.07 -11.65 11.70
N ILE A 256 -9.23 -11.54 12.32
CA ILE A 256 -10.43 -11.06 11.68
C ILE A 256 -10.47 -9.54 11.78
N THR A 257 -10.84 -8.90 10.68
CA THR A 257 -11.03 -7.45 10.62
C THR A 257 -12.34 -7.11 9.96
N THR A 258 -12.98 -6.06 10.43
CA THR A 258 -14.16 -5.50 9.76
C THR A 258 -13.76 -4.85 8.43
N PRO A 259 -14.64 -4.82 7.43
CA PRO A 259 -14.39 -4.07 6.19
C PRO A 259 -14.02 -2.60 6.48
N LYS A 260 -13.20 -2.01 5.61
CA LYS A 260 -12.74 -0.62 5.78
C LYS A 260 -13.86 0.41 5.56
N THR A 261 -14.92 0.01 4.87
CA THR A 261 -16.02 0.90 4.44
C THR A 261 -17.35 0.16 4.55
N LYS A 262 -18.47 0.90 4.65
CA LYS A 262 -19.81 0.32 4.58
C LYS A 262 -20.04 -0.50 3.30
N ALA A 263 -19.48 -0.06 2.17
CA ALA A 263 -19.53 -0.80 0.90
C ALA A 263 -18.81 -2.17 0.93
N GLY A 264 -17.96 -2.41 1.94
CA GLY A 264 -17.35 -3.72 2.15
C GLY A 264 -18.31 -4.76 2.70
N ASN A 265 -19.39 -4.34 3.41
CA ASN A 265 -20.49 -5.21 3.84
C ASN A 265 -21.51 -5.29 2.70
N ARG A 266 -21.64 -6.47 2.12
CA ARG A 266 -22.50 -6.65 0.94
C ARG A 266 -22.98 -8.08 0.83
N MET A 267 -24.10 -8.26 0.14
CA MET A 267 -24.59 -9.54 -0.31
C MET A 267 -24.25 -9.74 -1.79
N ILE A 268 -23.75 -10.90 -2.13
CA ILE A 268 -23.43 -11.31 -3.49
C ILE A 268 -24.39 -12.41 -3.90
N PRO A 269 -25.20 -12.24 -4.95
CA PRO A 269 -26.00 -13.33 -5.52
C PRO A 269 -25.10 -14.47 -5.99
N MET A 270 -25.51 -15.70 -5.77
CA MET A 270 -24.70 -16.88 -6.04
C MET A 270 -25.05 -17.45 -7.43
N LEU A 271 -24.06 -17.53 -8.29
CA LEU A 271 -24.18 -18.26 -9.56
C LEU A 271 -24.28 -19.77 -9.30
N SER A 272 -24.92 -20.51 -10.21
CA SER A 272 -25.04 -21.98 -10.12
C SER A 272 -23.70 -22.67 -9.97
N GLU A 273 -22.69 -22.24 -10.74
CA GLU A 273 -21.33 -22.79 -10.70
C GLU A 273 -20.63 -22.55 -9.35
N VAL A 274 -20.92 -21.41 -8.70
CA VAL A 274 -20.42 -21.11 -7.35
C VAL A 274 -21.09 -22.00 -6.31
N LYS A 275 -22.39 -22.22 -6.45
CA LYS A 275 -23.15 -23.14 -5.57
C LYS A 275 -22.60 -24.56 -5.68
N ASP A 276 -22.38 -25.04 -6.90
CA ASP A 276 -21.82 -26.37 -7.14
C ASP A 276 -20.38 -26.50 -6.61
N ALA A 277 -19.57 -25.44 -6.76
CA ALA A 277 -18.23 -25.40 -6.21
C ALA A 277 -18.23 -25.53 -4.69
N LEU A 278 -19.12 -24.84 -3.99
CA LEU A 278 -19.26 -24.94 -2.53
C LEU A 278 -19.74 -26.31 -2.09
N ILE A 279 -20.68 -26.92 -2.80
CA ILE A 279 -21.16 -28.29 -2.55
C ILE A 279 -20.00 -29.28 -2.72
N ASN A 280 -19.19 -29.12 -3.78
CA ASN A 280 -18.05 -29.97 -4.06
C ASN A 280 -16.93 -29.79 -3.02
N GLU A 281 -16.70 -28.56 -2.54
CA GLU A 281 -15.77 -28.30 -1.42
C GLU A 281 -16.21 -29.07 -0.16
N ARG A 282 -17.49 -28.99 0.20
CA ARG A 282 -18.03 -29.70 1.37
C ARG A 282 -17.91 -31.21 1.24
N LYS A 283 -18.19 -31.77 0.04
CA LYS A 283 -18.04 -33.20 -0.26
C LYS A 283 -16.56 -33.63 -0.15
N TYR A 284 -15.64 -32.82 -0.70
CA TYR A 284 -14.22 -33.08 -0.63
C TYR A 284 -13.72 -33.11 0.83
N GLN A 285 -14.07 -32.10 1.63
CA GLN A 285 -13.69 -32.05 3.05
C GLN A 285 -14.23 -33.25 3.82
N PHE A 286 -15.49 -33.61 3.58
CA PHE A 286 -16.09 -34.79 4.20
C PHE A 286 -15.35 -36.09 3.83
N LYS A 287 -15.06 -36.29 2.54
CA LYS A 287 -14.30 -37.44 2.03
C LYS A 287 -12.89 -37.54 2.63
N GLN A 288 -12.23 -36.40 2.82
CA GLN A 288 -10.86 -36.33 3.34
C GLN A 288 -10.81 -36.26 4.87
N GLY A 289 -11.95 -36.22 5.56
CA GLY A 289 -12.00 -36.05 7.02
C GLY A 289 -11.51 -34.69 7.51
N ILE A 290 -11.48 -33.67 6.63
CA ILE A 290 -11.04 -32.32 6.99
C ILE A 290 -12.17 -31.62 7.75
N ARG A 291 -11.86 -31.15 8.96
CA ARG A 291 -12.79 -30.34 9.77
C ARG A 291 -12.08 -29.02 10.13
N CYS A 292 -12.84 -27.98 10.29
CA CYS A 292 -12.30 -26.70 10.75
C CYS A 292 -11.84 -26.82 12.21
N ASN A 293 -10.52 -26.68 12.41
CA ASN A 293 -9.90 -26.72 13.74
C ASN A 293 -9.55 -25.30 14.23
N ALA A 294 -9.84 -24.28 13.43
CA ALA A 294 -9.48 -22.90 13.71
C ALA A 294 -10.63 -22.14 14.37
N THR A 295 -10.32 -21.46 15.49
CA THR A 295 -11.13 -20.37 16.01
C THR A 295 -10.25 -19.12 16.05
N ILE A 296 -10.59 -18.10 15.28
CA ILE A 296 -9.80 -16.88 15.09
C ILE A 296 -10.64 -15.69 15.48
N ASP A 297 -10.26 -14.97 16.51
CA ASP A 297 -11.01 -13.82 17.06
C ASP A 297 -12.51 -14.12 17.26
N GLY A 298 -12.85 -15.35 17.69
CA GLY A 298 -14.23 -15.84 17.93
C GLY A 298 -14.96 -16.34 16.66
N TYR A 299 -14.30 -16.33 15.50
CA TYR A 299 -14.85 -16.86 14.23
C TYR A 299 -14.34 -18.29 13.99
N SER A 300 -15.21 -19.18 13.58
CA SER A 300 -14.91 -20.59 13.27
C SER A 300 -15.73 -21.05 12.05
N ASP A 301 -15.60 -22.32 11.70
CA ASP A 301 -16.32 -22.95 10.60
C ASP A 301 -16.04 -22.34 9.22
N PHE A 302 -14.76 -22.03 8.97
CA PHE A 302 -14.30 -21.49 7.70
C PHE A 302 -14.46 -22.50 6.56
N ILE A 303 -14.75 -22.02 5.33
CA ILE A 303 -15.03 -22.87 4.17
C ILE A 303 -13.76 -23.44 3.57
N PHE A 304 -12.79 -22.60 3.20
CA PHE A 304 -11.63 -23.02 2.42
C PHE A 304 -10.44 -23.37 3.34
N LEU A 305 -10.28 -24.67 3.61
CA LEU A 305 -9.34 -25.20 4.56
C LEU A 305 -8.17 -25.92 3.88
N ASN A 306 -7.02 -25.88 4.54
CA ASN A 306 -5.92 -26.76 4.21
C ASN A 306 -6.11 -28.16 4.85
N ARG A 307 -5.24 -29.12 4.51
CA ARG A 307 -5.29 -30.50 5.02
C ARG A 307 -5.25 -30.62 6.55
N TYR A 308 -4.89 -29.56 7.27
CA TYR A 308 -4.84 -29.54 8.74
C TYR A 308 -6.06 -28.90 9.38
N GLY A 309 -7.09 -28.57 8.59
CA GLY A 309 -8.31 -27.90 9.08
C GLY A 309 -8.13 -26.42 9.42
N MET A 310 -7.05 -25.79 8.94
CA MET A 310 -6.81 -24.35 9.08
C MET A 310 -7.15 -23.60 7.80
N PRO A 311 -7.62 -22.36 7.89
CA PRO A 311 -7.86 -21.52 6.70
C PRO A 311 -6.59 -21.38 5.85
N HIS A 312 -6.78 -21.27 4.52
CA HIS A 312 -5.65 -21.03 3.64
C HIS A 312 -5.02 -19.65 3.90
N ASN A 313 -3.68 -19.62 3.88
CA ASN A 313 -2.95 -18.36 3.85
C ASN A 313 -3.00 -17.75 2.44
N PRO A 314 -3.31 -16.45 2.27
CA PRO A 314 -3.32 -15.77 0.97
C PRO A 314 -2.05 -15.98 0.14
N GLN A 315 -0.89 -16.02 0.79
CA GLN A 315 0.39 -16.26 0.11
C GLN A 315 0.50 -17.69 -0.44
N THR A 316 -0.10 -18.67 0.26
CA THR A 316 -0.13 -20.07 -0.21
C THR A 316 -0.99 -20.20 -1.46
N ILE A 317 -2.15 -19.53 -1.51
CA ILE A 317 -3.00 -19.52 -2.70
C ILE A 317 -2.25 -18.92 -3.88
N ASN A 318 -1.60 -17.76 -3.72
CA ASN A 318 -0.81 -17.13 -4.77
C ASN A 318 0.40 -17.99 -5.23
N ARG A 319 1.07 -18.69 -4.32
CA ARG A 319 2.12 -19.65 -4.68
C ARG A 319 1.57 -20.83 -5.46
N THR A 320 0.38 -21.28 -5.14
CA THR A 320 -0.30 -22.35 -5.89
C THR A 320 -0.67 -21.89 -7.30
N ILE A 321 -1.24 -20.69 -7.46
CA ILE A 321 -1.49 -20.09 -8.78
C ILE A 321 -0.20 -20.09 -9.60
N LYS A 322 0.89 -19.55 -9.05
CA LYS A 322 2.18 -19.49 -9.75
C LYS A 322 2.67 -20.88 -10.18
N ARG A 323 2.56 -21.88 -9.32
CA ARG A 323 2.97 -23.27 -9.64
C ARG A 323 2.09 -23.89 -10.72
N ILE A 324 0.77 -23.68 -10.67
CA ILE A 324 -0.18 -24.12 -11.69
C ILE A 324 0.18 -23.48 -13.04
N THR A 325 0.39 -22.16 -13.06
CA THR A 325 0.76 -21.41 -14.25
C THR A 325 2.04 -21.94 -14.89
N LEU A 326 3.09 -22.16 -14.11
CA LEU A 326 4.37 -22.67 -14.63
C LEU A 326 4.20 -24.08 -15.24
N ASN A 327 3.57 -25.00 -14.52
CA ASN A 327 3.38 -26.37 -14.98
C ASN A 327 2.45 -26.43 -16.23
N TYR A 328 1.41 -25.60 -16.25
CA TYR A 328 0.52 -25.53 -17.42
C TYR A 328 1.26 -25.01 -18.64
N ASN A 329 1.99 -23.89 -18.50
CA ASN A 329 2.68 -23.27 -19.62
C ASN A 329 3.75 -24.16 -20.23
N GLU A 330 4.47 -24.95 -19.42
CA GLU A 330 5.44 -25.93 -19.87
C GLU A 330 4.76 -26.99 -20.77
N ILE A 331 3.66 -27.58 -20.30
CA ILE A 331 2.90 -28.59 -21.05
C ILE A 331 2.26 -27.99 -22.31
N GLU A 332 1.73 -26.76 -22.21
CA GLU A 332 1.06 -26.10 -23.34
C GLU A 332 2.02 -25.73 -24.45
N LEU A 333 3.24 -25.33 -24.15
CA LEU A 333 4.29 -25.08 -25.15
C LEU A 333 4.61 -26.34 -25.96
N GLU A 334 4.85 -27.46 -25.28
CA GLU A 334 5.13 -28.74 -25.96
C GLU A 334 3.94 -29.23 -26.80
N ARG A 335 2.72 -29.03 -26.30
CA ARG A 335 1.50 -29.41 -26.99
C ARG A 335 1.26 -28.56 -28.23
N ALA A 336 1.37 -27.24 -28.10
CA ALA A 336 1.17 -26.29 -29.18
C ALA A 336 2.20 -26.48 -30.29
N GLU A 337 3.45 -26.81 -29.96
CA GLU A 337 4.49 -27.15 -30.94
C GLU A 337 4.12 -28.41 -31.73
N LYS A 338 3.67 -29.48 -31.07
CA LYS A 338 3.22 -30.73 -31.72
C LYS A 338 1.98 -30.52 -32.61
N GLU A 339 1.05 -29.69 -32.14
CA GLU A 339 -0.20 -29.37 -32.85
C GLU A 339 -0.02 -28.25 -33.89
N LYS A 340 1.15 -27.61 -33.97
CA LYS A 340 1.49 -26.50 -34.88
C LYS A 340 0.51 -25.34 -34.79
N ARG A 341 0.15 -24.95 -33.55
CA ARG A 341 -0.73 -23.83 -33.24
C ARG A 341 -0.06 -22.86 -32.29
N GLU A 342 -0.62 -21.65 -32.16
CA GLU A 342 -0.21 -20.69 -31.15
C GLU A 342 -0.57 -21.19 -29.73
N PRO A 343 0.36 -21.13 -28.77
CA PRO A 343 0.09 -21.53 -27.38
C PRO A 343 -0.78 -20.51 -26.64
N VAL A 344 -1.72 -20.99 -25.85
CA VAL A 344 -2.50 -20.16 -24.93
C VAL A 344 -1.79 -20.11 -23.58
N LEU A 345 -0.82 -19.24 -23.44
CA LEU A 345 -0.03 -19.12 -22.21
C LEU A 345 -0.75 -18.31 -21.14
N LEU A 346 -0.65 -18.80 -19.90
CA LEU A 346 -1.12 -18.07 -18.73
C LEU A 346 -0.07 -17.02 -18.32
N PRO A 347 -0.46 -15.76 -18.08
CA PRO A 347 0.45 -14.74 -17.59
C PRO A 347 0.83 -15.01 -16.14
N ASN A 348 1.81 -14.27 -15.60
CA ASN A 348 2.04 -14.26 -14.16
C ASN A 348 0.92 -13.48 -13.47
N PHE A 349 0.06 -14.15 -12.70
CA PHE A 349 -1.10 -13.56 -12.06
C PHE A 349 -1.30 -14.02 -10.61
N SER A 350 -2.25 -13.40 -9.90
CA SER A 350 -2.56 -13.63 -8.49
C SER A 350 -4.07 -13.68 -8.27
N CYS A 351 -4.50 -13.95 -7.04
CA CYS A 351 -5.91 -13.87 -6.66
C CYS A 351 -6.56 -12.51 -7.02
N HIS A 352 -5.78 -11.42 -7.01
CA HIS A 352 -6.32 -10.12 -7.37
C HIS A 352 -6.68 -10.02 -8.86
N ASN A 353 -5.93 -10.70 -9.72
CA ASN A 353 -6.25 -10.78 -11.15
C ASN A 353 -7.52 -11.62 -11.39
N LEU A 354 -7.79 -12.67 -10.60
CA LEU A 354 -9.06 -13.42 -10.68
C LEU A 354 -10.26 -12.54 -10.35
N ARG A 355 -10.14 -11.70 -9.31
CA ARG A 355 -11.16 -10.69 -8.99
C ARG A 355 -11.30 -9.67 -10.14
N HIS A 356 -10.19 -9.22 -10.72
CA HIS A 356 -10.21 -8.31 -11.86
C HIS A 356 -10.89 -8.96 -13.06
N THR A 357 -10.60 -10.24 -13.33
CA THR A 357 -11.24 -11.03 -14.39
C THR A 357 -12.77 -11.09 -14.21
N PHE A 358 -13.24 -11.40 -13.00
CA PHE A 358 -14.68 -11.36 -12.71
C PHE A 358 -15.27 -9.97 -12.98
N CYS A 359 -14.63 -8.91 -12.47
CA CYS A 359 -15.10 -7.54 -12.67
C CYS A 359 -15.19 -7.18 -14.15
N THR A 360 -14.16 -7.54 -14.95
CA THR A 360 -14.16 -7.33 -16.40
C THR A 360 -15.31 -8.07 -17.09
N ARG A 361 -15.51 -9.37 -16.77
CA ARG A 361 -16.63 -10.15 -17.33
C ARG A 361 -17.98 -9.58 -16.91
N TYR A 362 -18.07 -9.05 -15.70
CA TYR A 362 -19.29 -8.41 -15.23
C TYR A 362 -19.54 -7.10 -15.98
N CYS A 363 -18.53 -6.27 -16.18
CA CYS A 363 -18.61 -5.03 -16.97
C CYS A 363 -18.96 -5.27 -18.44
N GLU A 364 -18.61 -6.42 -19.02
CA GLU A 364 -18.97 -6.78 -20.38
C GLU A 364 -20.48 -7.09 -20.55
N ASN A 365 -21.15 -7.48 -19.47
CA ASN A 365 -22.54 -7.96 -19.47
C ASN A 365 -23.51 -7.06 -18.70
N GLU A 366 -23.04 -6.13 -17.89
CA GLU A 366 -23.83 -5.22 -17.07
C GLU A 366 -23.47 -3.78 -17.34
N LEU A 367 -24.46 -2.96 -17.65
CA LEU A 367 -24.28 -1.54 -17.98
C LEU A 367 -24.38 -0.63 -16.75
N ASN A 368 -25.01 -1.10 -15.69
CA ASN A 368 -25.20 -0.31 -14.48
C ASN A 368 -23.95 -0.36 -13.59
N LEU A 369 -23.08 0.64 -13.74
CA LEU A 369 -21.83 0.77 -12.96
C LEU A 369 -22.07 0.78 -11.45
N LYS A 370 -23.24 1.23 -11.00
CA LYS A 370 -23.57 1.27 -9.58
C LYS A 370 -23.79 -0.14 -9.01
N VAL A 371 -24.48 -0.99 -9.75
CA VAL A 371 -24.68 -2.41 -9.39
C VAL A 371 -23.33 -3.13 -9.35
N ILE A 372 -22.47 -2.91 -10.35
CA ILE A 372 -21.12 -3.48 -10.38
C ILE A 372 -20.33 -3.01 -9.15
N GLN A 373 -20.34 -1.70 -8.84
CA GLN A 373 -19.67 -1.13 -7.69
C GLN A 373 -20.11 -1.78 -6.38
N GLU A 374 -21.40 -2.00 -6.19
CA GLU A 374 -21.98 -2.60 -4.97
C GLU A 374 -21.58 -4.07 -4.82
N ILE A 375 -21.72 -4.88 -5.86
CA ILE A 375 -21.32 -6.30 -5.86
C ILE A 375 -19.80 -6.43 -5.63
N MET A 376 -18.99 -5.60 -6.27
CA MET A 376 -17.54 -5.59 -6.09
C MET A 376 -17.12 -5.03 -4.72
N GLY A 377 -17.95 -4.22 -4.06
CA GLY A 377 -17.60 -3.53 -2.82
C GLY A 377 -16.45 -2.53 -3.03
N HIS A 378 -16.48 -1.78 -4.13
CA HIS A 378 -15.52 -0.70 -4.39
C HIS A 378 -15.95 0.55 -3.63
N LYS A 379 -15.02 1.13 -2.86
CA LYS A 379 -15.28 2.38 -2.12
C LYS A 379 -15.57 3.53 -3.06
N ASP A 380 -14.77 3.60 -4.15
CA ASP A 380 -14.83 4.65 -5.16
C ASP A 380 -15.32 4.05 -6.49
N ILE A 381 -16.25 4.72 -7.13
CA ILE A 381 -16.77 4.33 -8.44
C ILE A 381 -15.69 4.45 -9.53
N VAL A 382 -14.70 5.32 -9.36
CA VAL A 382 -13.58 5.50 -10.29
C VAL A 382 -12.88 4.17 -10.56
N THR A 383 -12.66 3.34 -9.52
CA THR A 383 -12.06 2.00 -9.71
C THR A 383 -12.91 1.11 -10.62
N THR A 384 -14.25 1.18 -10.50
CA THR A 384 -15.17 0.44 -11.37
C THR A 384 -15.15 0.99 -12.79
N MET A 385 -15.11 2.31 -12.93
CA MET A 385 -15.06 2.99 -14.23
C MET A 385 -13.77 2.69 -15.00
N GLU A 386 -12.62 2.62 -14.33
CA GLU A 386 -11.34 2.26 -14.94
C GLU A 386 -11.39 0.85 -15.53
N ILE A 387 -11.91 -0.13 -14.76
CA ILE A 387 -12.07 -1.51 -15.23
C ILE A 387 -13.10 -1.59 -16.36
N TYR A 388 -14.21 -0.86 -16.25
CA TYR A 388 -15.23 -0.79 -17.30
C TYR A 388 -14.67 -0.20 -18.60
N ALA A 389 -13.88 0.87 -18.51
CA ALA A 389 -13.24 1.48 -19.68
C ALA A 389 -12.26 0.54 -20.37
N GLU A 390 -11.52 -0.28 -19.61
CA GLU A 390 -10.61 -1.30 -20.12
C GLU A 390 -11.40 -2.46 -20.76
N ALA A 391 -12.39 -3.01 -20.09
CA ALA A 391 -13.26 -4.09 -20.58
C ALA A 391 -13.98 -3.73 -21.90
N THR A 392 -14.46 -2.49 -21.97
CA THR A 392 -15.21 -2.01 -23.15
C THR A 392 -14.31 -1.54 -24.30
N SER A 393 -12.99 -1.46 -24.14
CA SER A 393 -12.10 -1.07 -25.24
C SER A 393 -12.10 -2.09 -26.37
N GLU A 394 -12.07 -3.39 -26.08
CA GLU A 394 -12.24 -4.44 -27.07
C GLU A 394 -13.65 -4.46 -27.67
N ALA A 395 -14.66 -4.23 -26.83
CA ALA A 395 -16.05 -4.09 -27.27
C ALA A 395 -16.26 -2.85 -28.16
N LYS A 396 -15.54 -1.76 -27.90
CA LYS A 396 -15.56 -0.54 -28.75
C LYS A 396 -15.01 -0.83 -30.14
N VAL A 397 -13.87 -1.52 -30.25
CA VAL A 397 -13.31 -1.90 -31.55
C VAL A 397 -14.30 -2.78 -32.32
N LYS A 398 -14.89 -3.79 -31.66
CA LYS A 398 -15.91 -4.66 -32.26
C LYS A 398 -17.18 -3.90 -32.64
N SER A 399 -17.65 -2.99 -31.78
CA SER A 399 -18.81 -2.15 -32.02
C SER A 399 -18.54 -1.16 -33.17
N PHE A 400 -17.33 -0.58 -33.20
CA PHE A 400 -16.94 0.34 -34.27
C PHE A 400 -16.84 -0.39 -35.62
N GLY A 401 -16.30 -1.60 -35.64
CA GLY A 401 -16.31 -2.47 -36.82
C GLY A 401 -17.72 -2.79 -37.33
N ASN A 402 -18.72 -2.88 -36.46
CA ASN A 402 -20.12 -3.06 -36.86
C ASN A 402 -20.77 -1.82 -37.51
N LEU A 403 -20.09 -0.67 -37.47
CA LEU A 403 -20.54 0.57 -38.16
C LEU A 403 -20.02 0.64 -39.58
N GLU A 404 -19.09 -0.23 -39.94
CA GLU A 404 -18.55 -0.29 -41.31
C GLU A 404 -19.68 -0.58 -42.32
N GLY A 405 -19.84 0.29 -43.31
CA GLY A 405 -20.93 0.26 -44.27
C GLY A 405 -22.31 0.81 -43.78
N LYS A 406 -22.45 1.14 -42.50
CA LYS A 406 -23.68 1.76 -41.94
C LYS A 406 -23.61 3.28 -41.82
N ILE A 407 -22.41 3.82 -41.70
CA ILE A 407 -22.17 5.28 -41.71
C ILE A 407 -21.80 5.69 -43.12
N ARG A 408 -22.63 6.54 -43.73
CA ARG A 408 -22.29 7.20 -44.98
C ARG A 408 -21.48 8.45 -44.65
N ILE A 409 -20.24 8.52 -45.09
CA ILE A 409 -19.31 9.63 -44.87
C ILE A 409 -19.30 10.59 -46.04
N SER A 410 -19.95 10.21 -47.15
CA SER A 410 -20.12 11.05 -48.37
C SER A 410 -21.56 11.13 -48.77
#